data_c2096638af420bf2a393bc5575fd527f
#
_entry.id   c2096638af420bf2a393bc5575fd527f
#
_cell.length_a   1.000
_cell.length_b   1.000
_cell.length_c   1.000
_cell.angle_alpha   90.00
_cell.angle_beta   90.00
_cell.angle_gamma   90.00
#
_symmetry.space_group_name_H-M   'P 1'
#
loop_
_entity.id
_entity.type
_entity.pdbx_description
1 polymer ?
#
loop_
_entity_poly.entity_id
_entity_poly.type
_entity_poly.pdbx_seq_one_letter_code
_entity_poly.pdbx_strand_id
1 'polypeptide(L)'
;MKNNEIEILNSYLIKNMGAKMKIIEENILDNIKIPLILKRKYPSTRVEFMDQNCLLLFPTKNINTKDFLHEMQRIQSKLKESIDYSFNIVIILPKANKNIISFFIEHRVPFIIG
;
A
#
# COMPACT_ATOMS: atom_id res chain seq x y z
N MET A 1 7.87 -1.77 -12.62
CA MET A 1 6.75 -2.68 -12.52
C MET A 1 6.65 -3.24 -11.13
N LYS A 2 5.44 -3.68 -10.79
CA LYS A 2 5.12 -4.11 -9.44
C LYS A 2 6.02 -5.23 -8.90
N ASN A 3 6.34 -6.23 -9.72
CA ASN A 3 7.18 -7.34 -9.31
C ASN A 3 8.61 -6.90 -8.98
N ASN A 4 9.17 -5.99 -9.78
CA ASN A 4 10.50 -5.44 -9.50
C ASN A 4 10.52 -4.62 -8.22
N GLU A 5 9.46 -3.86 -7.98
CA GLU A 5 9.34 -3.06 -6.77
C GLU A 5 9.28 -3.94 -5.53
N ILE A 6 8.56 -5.06 -5.61
CA ILE A 6 8.46 -6.01 -4.50
C ILE A 6 9.80 -6.70 -4.26
N GLU A 7 10.53 -7.07 -5.32
CA GLU A 7 11.87 -7.66 -5.18
C GLU A 7 12.84 -6.70 -4.51
N ILE A 8 12.82 -5.43 -4.92
CA ILE A 8 13.66 -4.40 -4.30
C ILE A 8 13.30 -4.24 -2.83
N LEU A 9 12.02 -4.17 -2.53
CA LEU A 9 11.53 -4.02 -1.16
C LEU A 9 11.92 -5.22 -0.30
N ASN A 10 11.78 -6.44 -0.81
CA ASN A 10 12.19 -7.64 -0.10
C ASN A 10 13.70 -7.62 0.21
N SER A 11 14.52 -7.23 -0.76
CA SER A 11 15.96 -7.12 -0.56
C SER A 11 16.29 -6.12 0.54
N TYR A 12 15.59 -4.98 0.54
CA TYR A 12 15.73 -3.96 1.57
C TYR A 12 15.36 -4.51 2.95
N LEU A 13 14.24 -5.21 3.07
CA LEU A 13 13.77 -5.75 4.35
C LEU A 13 14.70 -6.83 4.89
N ILE A 14 15.18 -7.72 4.03
CA ILE A 14 16.13 -8.77 4.42
C ILE A 14 17.41 -8.13 4.95
N LYS A 15 17.92 -7.13 4.23
CA LYS A 15 19.17 -6.46 4.58
C LYS A 15 19.08 -5.69 5.89
N ASN A 16 17.96 -4.99 6.11
CA ASN A 16 17.84 -4.06 7.23
C ASN A 16 17.09 -4.62 8.44
N MET A 17 16.22 -5.59 8.25
CA MET A 17 15.35 -6.11 9.29
C MET A 17 15.44 -7.63 9.45
N GLY A 18 16.17 -8.31 8.57
CA GLY A 18 16.29 -9.76 8.62
C GLY A 18 14.98 -10.50 8.38
N ALA A 19 14.03 -9.84 7.74
CA ALA A 19 12.69 -10.40 7.52
C ALA A 19 12.32 -10.34 6.05
N LYS A 20 11.50 -11.28 5.62
CA LYS A 20 11.04 -11.40 4.24
C LYS A 20 9.53 -11.28 4.17
N MET A 21 9.03 -10.57 3.14
CA MET A 21 7.61 -10.53 2.84
C MET A 21 7.18 -11.77 2.07
N LYS A 22 6.00 -12.27 2.38
CA LYS A 22 5.36 -13.31 1.60
C LYS A 22 4.19 -12.71 0.84
N ILE A 23 4.23 -12.82 -0.50
CA ILE A 23 3.13 -12.35 -1.33
C ILE A 23 1.98 -13.33 -1.23
N ILE A 24 0.81 -12.85 -0.83
CA ILE A 24 -0.39 -13.67 -0.69
C ILE A 24 -1.28 -13.52 -1.93
N GLU A 25 -1.52 -12.28 -2.34
CA GLU A 25 -2.40 -12.02 -3.48
C GLU A 25 -2.05 -10.70 -4.13
N GLU A 26 -1.91 -10.71 -5.46
CA GLU A 26 -1.69 -9.49 -6.25
C GLU A 26 -3.03 -8.93 -6.70
N ASN A 27 -3.09 -7.61 -6.87
CA ASN A 27 -4.26 -6.89 -7.39
C ASN A 27 -5.55 -7.19 -6.60
N ILE A 28 -5.43 -7.26 -5.29
CA ILE A 28 -6.55 -7.59 -4.42
C ILE A 28 -7.72 -6.61 -4.59
N LEU A 29 -7.46 -5.34 -4.89
CA LEU A 29 -8.51 -4.35 -5.08
C LEU A 29 -9.37 -4.62 -6.30
N ASP A 30 -8.90 -5.40 -7.26
CA ASP A 30 -9.69 -5.75 -8.45
C ASP A 30 -10.91 -6.61 -8.08
N ASN A 31 -10.86 -7.26 -6.94
CA ASN A 31 -11.92 -8.17 -6.49
C ASN A 31 -12.93 -7.53 -5.54
N ILE A 32 -12.79 -6.25 -5.25
CA ILE A 32 -13.72 -5.54 -4.36
C ILE A 32 -14.47 -4.44 -5.11
N LYS A 33 -15.60 -4.03 -4.55
CA LYS A 33 -16.47 -3.03 -5.18
C LYS A 33 -16.04 -1.62 -4.79
N ILE A 34 -15.06 -1.09 -5.51
CA ILE A 34 -14.67 0.32 -5.41
C ILE A 34 -14.65 0.91 -6.82
N PRO A 35 -14.68 2.24 -6.96
CA PRO A 35 -14.58 2.88 -8.27
C PRO A 35 -13.34 2.41 -9.02
N LEU A 36 -13.49 2.19 -10.31
CA LEU A 36 -12.40 1.74 -11.17
C LEU A 36 -11.20 2.69 -11.12
N ILE A 37 -11.47 3.98 -10.97
CA ILE A 37 -10.42 4.99 -10.89
C ILE A 37 -9.49 4.75 -9.69
N LEU A 38 -10.03 4.29 -8.56
CA LEU A 38 -9.22 3.95 -7.40
C LEU A 38 -8.40 2.69 -7.62
N LYS A 39 -8.96 1.69 -8.28
CA LYS A 39 -8.24 0.47 -8.63
C LYS A 39 -7.03 0.77 -9.51
N ARG A 40 -7.19 1.66 -10.48
CA ARG A 40 -6.13 2.07 -11.39
C ARG A 40 -5.11 2.97 -10.72
N LYS A 41 -5.56 3.83 -9.82
CA LYS A 41 -4.69 4.76 -9.10
C LYS A 41 -3.79 4.06 -8.09
N TYR A 42 -4.29 2.99 -7.49
CA TYR A 42 -3.60 2.25 -6.42
C TYR A 42 -3.52 0.76 -6.72
N PRO A 43 -2.64 0.34 -7.65
CA PRO A 43 -2.32 -1.09 -7.74
C PRO A 43 -1.94 -1.62 -6.38
N SER A 44 -2.39 -2.82 -6.04
CA SER A 44 -2.30 -3.33 -4.69
C SER A 44 -1.76 -4.74 -4.65
N THR A 45 -1.08 -5.08 -3.55
CA THR A 45 -0.59 -6.43 -3.32
C THR A 45 -0.78 -6.75 -1.83
N ARG A 46 -1.44 -7.87 -1.56
CA ARG A 46 -1.56 -8.37 -0.19
C ARG A 46 -0.31 -9.17 0.14
N VAL A 47 0.34 -8.81 1.24
CA VAL A 47 1.52 -9.52 1.71
C VAL A 47 1.39 -9.87 3.19
N GLU A 48 2.15 -10.85 3.61
CA GLU A 48 2.33 -11.18 5.01
C GLU A 48 3.76 -10.82 5.40
N PHE A 49 3.90 -10.03 6.45
CA PHE A 49 5.18 -9.60 6.96
C PHE A 49 5.17 -9.66 8.47
N MET A 50 6.08 -10.43 9.05
CA MET A 50 6.17 -10.64 10.50
C MET A 50 4.82 -11.05 11.11
N ASP A 51 4.15 -12.00 10.46
CA ASP A 51 2.84 -12.54 10.87
C ASP A 51 1.69 -11.54 10.82
N GLN A 52 1.88 -10.42 10.12
CA GLN A 52 0.83 -9.43 9.94
C GLN A 52 0.43 -9.31 8.48
N ASN A 53 -0.87 -9.16 8.25
CA ASN A 53 -1.40 -8.91 6.92
C ASN A 53 -1.23 -7.44 6.57
N CYS A 54 -0.53 -7.17 5.49
CA CYS A 54 -0.30 -5.82 4.99
C CYS A 54 -0.84 -5.71 3.57
N LEU A 55 -1.38 -4.55 3.27
CA LEU A 55 -1.77 -4.19 1.92
C LEU A 55 -0.81 -3.12 1.40
N LEU A 56 -0.02 -3.48 0.41
CA LEU A 56 0.89 -2.54 -0.24
C LEU A 56 0.15 -1.84 -1.37
N LEU A 57 0.14 -0.52 -1.35
CA LEU A 57 -0.44 0.29 -2.43
C LEU A 57 0.69 1.00 -3.17
N PHE A 58 0.66 0.91 -4.50
CA PHE A 58 1.68 1.48 -5.37
C PHE A 58 1.06 2.61 -6.21
N PRO A 59 1.01 3.85 -5.68
CA PRO A 59 0.37 4.94 -6.41
C PRO A 59 0.98 5.13 -7.80
N THR A 60 0.13 5.24 -8.81
CA THR A 60 0.56 5.42 -10.21
C THR A 60 0.69 6.88 -10.59
N LYS A 61 0.17 7.79 -9.77
CA LYS A 61 0.19 9.23 -9.99
C LYS A 61 0.60 9.95 -8.73
N ASN A 62 0.92 11.22 -8.85
CA ASN A 62 1.21 12.07 -7.68
C ASN A 62 0.01 12.05 -6.73
N ILE A 63 0.31 11.90 -5.45
CA ILE A 63 -0.71 11.86 -4.42
C ILE A 63 -1.28 13.26 -4.21
N ASN A 64 -2.61 13.35 -4.28
CA ASN A 64 -3.32 14.57 -3.93
C ASN A 64 -3.69 14.48 -2.45
N THR A 65 -3.06 15.29 -1.62
CA THR A 65 -3.26 15.24 -0.18
C THR A 65 -4.68 15.55 0.25
N LYS A 66 -5.43 16.32 -0.56
CA LYS A 66 -6.82 16.65 -0.24
C LYS A 66 -7.73 15.42 -0.30
N ASP A 67 -7.48 14.52 -1.23
CA ASP A 67 -8.34 13.37 -1.48
C ASP A 67 -7.81 12.07 -0.85
N PHE A 68 -6.54 12.03 -0.50
CA PHE A 68 -5.86 10.80 -0.12
C PHE A 68 -6.52 10.10 1.06
N LEU A 69 -6.77 10.80 2.16
CA LEU A 69 -7.34 10.19 3.36
C LEU A 69 -8.74 9.64 3.10
N HIS A 70 -9.53 10.36 2.31
CA HIS A 70 -10.87 9.91 1.93
C HIS A 70 -10.81 8.65 1.07
N GLU A 71 -9.88 8.61 0.12
CA GLU A 71 -9.67 7.44 -0.72
C GLU A 71 -9.24 6.22 0.10
N MET A 72 -8.34 6.40 1.05
CA MET A 72 -7.91 5.33 1.93
C MET A 72 -9.08 4.81 2.79
N GLN A 73 -9.89 5.72 3.29
CA GLN A 73 -11.07 5.36 4.07
C GLN A 73 -12.05 4.50 3.27
N ARG A 74 -12.28 4.85 2.00
CA ARG A 74 -13.14 4.08 1.10
C ARG A 74 -12.57 2.68 0.84
N ILE A 75 -11.28 2.59 0.58
CA ILE A 75 -10.62 1.30 0.35
C ILE A 75 -10.71 0.42 1.60
N GLN A 76 -10.40 0.96 2.77
CA GLN A 76 -10.47 0.20 4.01
C GLN A 76 -11.88 -0.30 4.32
N SER A 77 -12.89 0.54 4.14
CA SER A 77 -14.28 0.17 4.37
C SER A 77 -14.72 -0.98 3.49
N LYS A 78 -14.35 -0.92 2.20
CA LYS A 78 -14.73 -1.97 1.25
C LYS A 78 -13.95 -3.27 1.47
N LEU A 79 -12.71 -3.19 1.86
CA LEU A 79 -11.92 -4.36 2.23
C LEU A 79 -12.55 -5.06 3.43
N LYS A 80 -12.95 -4.31 4.43
CA LYS A 80 -13.57 -4.85 5.62
C LYS A 80 -14.90 -5.52 5.33
N GLU A 81 -15.69 -4.99 4.39
CA GLU A 81 -16.93 -5.60 3.95
C GLU A 81 -16.72 -6.90 3.17
N SER A 82 -15.71 -6.93 2.31
CA SER A 82 -15.46 -8.03 1.38
C SER A 82 -14.59 -9.13 1.97
N ILE A 83 -13.68 -8.77 2.84
CA ILE A 83 -12.70 -9.67 3.44
C ILE A 83 -12.69 -9.40 4.93
N ASP A 84 -12.94 -10.41 5.72
CA ASP A 84 -13.12 -10.30 7.17
C ASP A 84 -11.79 -10.07 7.91
N TYR A 85 -10.86 -9.32 7.31
CA TYR A 85 -9.55 -9.03 7.89
C TYR A 85 -9.29 -7.54 7.98
N SER A 86 -8.61 -7.15 9.06
CA SER A 86 -7.96 -5.85 9.15
C SER A 86 -6.61 -5.92 8.46
N PHE A 87 -6.37 -4.99 7.53
CA PHE A 87 -5.07 -4.86 6.88
C PHE A 87 -4.37 -3.61 7.37
N ASN A 88 -3.05 -3.72 7.53
CA ASN A 88 -2.21 -2.55 7.65
C ASN A 88 -1.88 -2.06 6.24
N ILE A 89 -2.38 -0.87 5.88
CA ILE A 89 -2.11 -0.30 4.58
C ILE A 89 -0.77 0.41 4.61
N VAL A 90 0.12 0.07 3.68
CA VAL A 90 1.43 0.69 3.54
C VAL A 90 1.55 1.24 2.13
N ILE A 91 1.91 2.52 2.03
CA ILE A 91 2.07 3.20 0.74
C ILE A 91 3.52 3.05 0.29
N ILE A 92 3.72 2.58 -0.93
CA ILE A 92 5.05 2.46 -1.51
C ILE A 92 5.26 3.65 -2.44
N LEU A 93 6.20 4.52 -2.10
CA LEU A 93 6.51 5.70 -2.87
C LEU A 93 7.78 5.49 -3.68
N PRO A 94 7.75 5.67 -5.01
CA PRO A 94 8.96 5.55 -5.82
C PRO A 94 9.94 6.69 -5.59
N LYS A 95 9.43 7.87 -5.20
CA LYS A 95 10.24 9.06 -4.93
C LYS A 95 9.75 9.74 -3.67
N ALA A 96 10.70 10.32 -2.95
CA ALA A 96 10.40 11.13 -1.78
C ALA A 96 10.04 12.55 -2.20
N ASN A 97 8.87 13.03 -1.76
CA ASN A 97 8.47 14.42 -1.87
C ASN A 97 8.27 14.93 -0.45
N LYS A 98 8.92 16.05 -0.14
CA LYS A 98 8.91 16.59 1.22
C LYS A 98 7.50 16.81 1.76
N ASN A 99 6.61 17.36 0.92
CA ASN A 99 5.24 17.66 1.31
C ASN A 99 4.44 16.39 1.59
N ILE A 100 4.63 15.37 0.75
CA ILE A 100 3.95 14.08 0.92
C ILE A 100 4.45 13.36 2.17
N ILE A 101 5.77 13.36 2.39
CA ILE A 101 6.35 12.74 3.58
C ILE A 101 5.82 13.41 4.84
N SER A 102 5.81 14.74 4.89
CA SER A 102 5.28 15.48 6.02
C SER A 102 3.81 15.17 6.26
N PHE A 103 3.02 15.10 5.20
CA PHE A 103 1.61 14.74 5.27
C PHE A 103 1.41 13.34 5.86
N PHE A 104 2.19 12.36 5.39
CA PHE A 104 2.07 10.98 5.88
C PHE A 104 2.48 10.88 7.35
N ILE A 105 3.53 11.56 7.75
CA ILE A 105 3.97 11.58 9.15
C ILE A 105 2.90 12.22 10.03
N GLU A 106 2.35 13.35 9.61
CA GLU A 106 1.32 14.08 10.36
C GLU A 106 0.06 13.22 10.57
N HIS A 107 -0.35 12.49 9.54
CA HIS A 107 -1.56 11.66 9.58
C HIS A 107 -1.28 10.19 9.93
N ARG A 108 -0.06 9.87 10.31
CA ARG A 108 0.37 8.52 10.71
C ARG A 108 0.08 7.47 9.63
N VAL A 109 0.31 7.83 8.38
CA VAL A 109 0.19 6.91 7.25
C VAL A 109 1.49 6.16 7.09
N PRO A 110 1.51 4.82 7.21
CA PRO A 110 2.73 4.05 6.97
C PRO A 110 3.15 4.15 5.51
N PHE A 111 4.44 4.35 5.26
CA PHE A 111 4.96 4.42 3.90
C PHE A 111 6.40 3.93 3.85
N ILE A 112 6.81 3.50 2.65
CA ILE A 112 8.18 3.11 2.35
C ILE A 112 8.59 3.82 1.07
N ILE A 113 9.80 4.37 1.07
CA ILE A 113 10.38 5.02 -0.12
C ILE A 113 11.30 4.01 -0.78
N GLY A 114 10.97 3.67 -2.01
CA GLY A 114 11.71 2.67 -2.78
C GLY A 114 12.84 3.23 -3.63
#